data_072094fb4a50e2171f95b0a54921f7cb
#
_entry.id   072094fb4a50e2171f95b0a54921f7cb
#
_cell.length_a   1.000
_cell.length_b   1.000
_cell.length_c   1.000
_cell.angle_alpha   90.00
_cell.angle_beta   90.00
_cell.angle_gamma   90.00
#
_symmetry.space_group_name_H-M   'P 1'
#
loop_
_entity.id
_entity.type
_entity.pdbx_description
1 polymer ?
#
loop_
_entity_poly.entity_id
_entity_poly.type
_entity_poly.pdbx_seq_one_letter_code
_entity_poly.pdbx_strand_id
1 'polypeptide(L)'
;MTASSPGLAALILERKIMICSGSGGVGKTTTAAVLAMEAAQAGRRAVVVTIDPAKRLADALGLDGIGNQPKQIEGPWPGELWAVMLDTKSTFDDLVTRYSTEPDQAERILANRFYKNISGALSGTQEYMAMEKLYDLHADEGFDLVVVDTPPSRNALDFLEAPKRLTRFLDHRLYRVLMAPTRGVMKAVNVAAQAFIRSVSKVVGGEVFDDAIAFFQAFDGMEQGFKERAELVLDLLTSPATAFVLVASPNRDTVAEARFFAEKLAEADIPVAALVVNRMHPHFTKALPESLRARAETLAGTDLGGLYRNLADFALVADREEGHLAGLAEQVAPAPVVRVPFLRTDVHDLTGLALVGDHLFGRA
;
A
#
# COMPACT_ATOMS: atom_id res chain seq x y z
N MET A 1 -1.02 -19.97 -27.99
CA MET A 1 0.28 -19.54 -27.43
C MET A 1 -0.06 -18.67 -26.27
N THR A 2 -0.09 -19.19 -25.05
CA THR A 2 -0.26 -18.43 -23.83
C THR A 2 1.02 -17.63 -23.62
N ALA A 3 0.94 -16.32 -23.68
CA ALA A 3 2.06 -15.44 -23.33
C ALA A 3 2.48 -15.80 -21.89
N SER A 4 3.72 -16.20 -21.70
CA SER A 4 4.31 -16.41 -20.37
C SER A 4 4.20 -15.08 -19.63
N SER A 5 3.62 -15.07 -18.44
CA SER A 5 3.57 -13.87 -17.62
C SER A 5 4.98 -13.35 -17.37
N PRO A 6 5.19 -12.03 -17.42
CA PRO A 6 6.49 -11.47 -17.15
C PRO A 6 6.90 -11.79 -15.71
N GLY A 7 8.13 -12.23 -15.50
CA GLY A 7 8.70 -12.39 -14.15
C GLY A 7 8.86 -11.04 -13.44
N LEU A 8 9.16 -11.03 -12.13
CA LEU A 8 9.39 -9.80 -11.37
C LEU A 8 10.43 -8.88 -12.03
N ALA A 9 11.46 -9.45 -12.67
CA ALA A 9 12.48 -8.68 -13.39
C ALA A 9 11.90 -7.85 -14.54
N ALA A 10 10.97 -8.41 -15.31
CA ALA A 10 10.29 -7.67 -16.37
C ALA A 10 9.37 -6.58 -15.78
N LEU A 11 8.66 -6.89 -14.70
CA LEU A 11 7.78 -5.91 -14.04
C LEU A 11 8.54 -4.66 -13.57
N ILE A 12 9.69 -4.83 -12.91
CA ILE A 12 10.49 -3.68 -12.45
C ILE A 12 11.08 -2.85 -13.59
N LEU A 13 11.19 -3.39 -14.79
CA LEU A 13 11.70 -2.67 -15.98
C LEU A 13 10.59 -1.96 -16.76
N GLU A 14 9.40 -2.57 -16.85
CA GLU A 14 8.32 -2.12 -17.72
C GLU A 14 7.28 -1.24 -17.01
N ARG A 15 7.03 -1.51 -15.72
CA ARG A 15 5.98 -0.80 -14.98
C ARG A 15 6.44 0.56 -14.48
N LYS A 16 5.48 1.44 -14.30
CA LYS A 16 5.67 2.78 -13.72
C LYS A 16 5.32 2.79 -12.23
N ILE A 17 4.38 1.94 -11.84
CA ILE A 17 3.90 1.81 -10.47
C ILE A 17 3.83 0.34 -10.10
N MET A 18 4.29 0.02 -8.89
CA MET A 18 4.11 -1.29 -8.28
C MET A 18 3.51 -1.12 -6.88
N ILE A 19 2.39 -1.79 -6.62
CA ILE A 19 1.68 -1.68 -5.35
C ILE A 19 1.81 -3.00 -4.59
N CYS A 20 2.54 -2.99 -3.48
CA CYS A 20 2.69 -4.15 -2.61
C CYS A 20 1.53 -4.22 -1.62
N SER A 21 0.70 -5.25 -1.73
CA SER A 21 -0.49 -5.43 -0.91
C SER A 21 -0.50 -6.78 -0.20
N GLY A 22 -1.13 -6.86 0.96
CA GLY A 22 -1.23 -8.09 1.76
C GLY A 22 -1.45 -7.80 3.24
N SER A 23 -1.58 -8.84 4.04
CA SER A 23 -1.81 -8.79 5.49
C SER A 23 -0.71 -8.09 6.28
N GLY A 24 -0.99 -7.80 7.55
CA GLY A 24 0.02 -7.30 8.49
C GLY A 24 1.15 -8.30 8.72
N GLY A 25 2.40 -7.83 8.72
CA GLY A 25 3.57 -8.63 9.10
C GLY A 25 4.08 -9.65 8.06
N VAL A 26 3.49 -9.69 6.86
CA VAL A 26 3.93 -10.63 5.79
C VAL A 26 5.22 -10.22 5.07
N GLY A 27 5.70 -8.99 5.28
CA GLY A 27 6.92 -8.49 4.65
C GLY A 27 6.69 -7.57 3.44
N LYS A 28 5.54 -6.88 3.37
CA LYS A 28 5.25 -5.91 2.30
C LYS A 28 6.33 -4.83 2.18
N THR A 29 6.67 -4.19 3.30
CA THR A 29 7.69 -3.14 3.36
C THR A 29 9.04 -3.62 2.84
N THR A 30 9.48 -4.82 3.28
CA THR A 30 10.71 -5.44 2.79
C THR A 30 10.63 -5.72 1.29
N THR A 31 9.52 -6.29 0.82
CA THR A 31 9.32 -6.57 -0.62
C THR A 31 9.33 -5.28 -1.43
N ALA A 32 8.64 -4.23 -0.98
CA ALA A 32 8.61 -2.94 -1.67
C ALA A 32 10.00 -2.29 -1.74
N ALA A 33 10.75 -2.30 -0.63
CA ALA A 33 12.12 -1.80 -0.59
C ALA A 33 13.04 -2.56 -1.56
N VAL A 34 12.93 -3.90 -1.61
CA VAL A 34 13.72 -4.73 -2.52
C VAL A 34 13.36 -4.45 -3.98
N LEU A 35 12.07 -4.34 -4.34
CA LEU A 35 11.66 -4.04 -5.71
C LEU A 35 12.20 -2.69 -6.19
N ALA A 36 12.17 -1.66 -5.33
CA ALA A 36 12.72 -0.35 -5.66
C ALA A 36 14.26 -0.39 -5.78
N MET A 37 14.94 -1.11 -4.88
CA MET A 37 16.39 -1.29 -4.92
C MET A 37 16.82 -2.03 -6.19
N GLU A 38 16.14 -3.09 -6.59
CA GLU A 38 16.42 -3.84 -7.82
C GLU A 38 16.17 -2.99 -9.08
N ALA A 39 15.15 -2.12 -9.07
CA ALA A 39 14.95 -1.18 -10.16
C ALA A 39 16.11 -0.16 -10.26
N ALA A 40 16.63 0.32 -9.13
CA ALA A 40 17.82 1.17 -9.10
C ALA A 40 19.07 0.41 -9.58
N GLN A 41 19.23 -0.87 -9.23
CA GLN A 41 20.29 -1.72 -9.77
C GLN A 41 20.16 -1.93 -11.29
N ALA A 42 18.93 -1.92 -11.81
CA ALA A 42 18.66 -1.96 -13.26
C ALA A 42 18.80 -0.60 -13.96
N GLY A 43 19.31 0.43 -13.27
CA GLY A 43 19.57 1.76 -13.82
C GLY A 43 18.39 2.71 -13.83
N ARG A 44 17.28 2.39 -13.16
CA ARG A 44 16.09 3.24 -13.08
C ARG A 44 16.18 4.23 -11.91
N ARG A 45 15.48 5.34 -12.05
CA ARG A 45 15.21 6.27 -10.96
C ARG A 45 13.95 5.80 -10.22
N ALA A 46 14.15 5.05 -9.13
CA ALA A 46 13.09 4.39 -8.38
C ALA A 46 12.86 5.04 -7.01
N VAL A 47 11.60 5.10 -6.59
CA VAL A 47 11.22 5.56 -5.25
C VAL A 47 10.31 4.54 -4.58
N VAL A 48 10.60 4.24 -3.29
CA VAL A 48 9.70 3.49 -2.43
C VAL A 48 8.93 4.44 -1.51
N VAL A 49 7.61 4.30 -1.49
CA VAL A 49 6.70 5.11 -0.68
C VAL A 49 6.04 4.21 0.36
N THR A 50 6.17 4.53 1.64
CA THR A 50 5.39 3.85 2.68
C THR A 50 4.27 4.75 3.19
N ILE A 51 3.11 4.13 3.36
CA ILE A 51 1.92 4.75 3.97
C ILE A 51 1.87 4.40 5.47
N ASP A 52 2.62 3.37 5.90
CA ASP A 52 2.69 2.96 7.30
C ASP A 52 3.54 3.97 8.10
N PRO A 53 2.98 4.64 9.13
CA PRO A 53 3.72 5.58 9.97
C PRO A 53 4.77 4.88 10.85
N ALA A 54 4.75 3.55 10.96
CA ALA A 54 5.80 2.80 11.63
C ALA A 54 7.11 2.94 10.84
N LYS A 55 8.21 3.22 11.53
CA LYS A 55 9.53 3.46 10.92
C LYS A 55 10.16 2.25 10.19
N ARG A 56 9.36 1.23 9.87
CA ARG A 56 9.82 -0.05 9.29
C ARG A 56 10.59 0.12 7.98
N LEU A 57 10.16 1.05 7.12
CA LEU A 57 10.89 1.33 5.88
C LEU A 57 12.22 2.01 6.17
N ALA A 58 12.25 2.98 7.10
CA ALA A 58 13.49 3.63 7.51
C ALA A 58 14.47 2.62 8.12
N ASP A 59 13.98 1.77 9.03
CA ASP A 59 14.78 0.71 9.65
C ASP A 59 15.33 -0.27 8.59
N ALA A 60 14.49 -0.73 7.65
CA ALA A 60 14.91 -1.65 6.58
C ALA A 60 15.95 -1.04 5.63
N LEU A 61 15.93 0.28 5.44
CA LEU A 61 16.87 1.00 4.59
C LEU A 61 18.08 1.55 5.36
N GLY A 62 18.16 1.33 6.69
CA GLY A 62 19.25 1.82 7.53
C GLY A 62 19.26 3.35 7.68
N LEU A 63 18.09 3.99 7.69
CA LEU A 63 17.94 5.45 7.76
C LEU A 63 17.46 5.91 9.14
N ASP A 64 18.01 7.02 9.65
CA ASP A 64 17.56 7.65 10.90
C ASP A 64 16.11 8.20 10.83
N GLY A 65 15.58 8.36 9.61
CA GLY A 65 14.20 8.80 9.35
C GLY A 65 13.96 9.16 7.90
N ILE A 66 12.70 9.05 7.51
CA ILE A 66 12.18 9.43 6.18
C ILE A 66 11.01 10.38 6.41
N GLY A 67 10.90 11.44 5.60
CA GLY A 67 9.80 12.40 5.63
C GLY A 67 8.93 12.34 4.37
N ASN A 68 8.03 13.33 4.22
CA ASN A 68 7.13 13.47 3.07
C ASN A 68 7.84 13.93 1.78
N GLN A 69 9.07 14.38 1.88
CA GLN A 69 9.90 14.70 0.71
C GLN A 69 10.81 13.52 0.36
N PRO A 70 11.02 13.23 -0.93
CA PRO A 70 11.92 12.16 -1.35
C PRO A 70 13.33 12.35 -0.78
N LYS A 71 13.85 11.31 -0.16
CA LYS A 71 15.22 11.24 0.34
C LYS A 71 15.98 10.20 -0.46
N GLN A 72 17.08 10.61 -1.10
CA GLN A 72 17.93 9.70 -1.86
C GLN A 72 18.71 8.79 -0.91
N ILE A 73 18.83 7.53 -1.32
CA ILE A 73 19.58 6.50 -0.63
C ILE A 73 20.82 6.19 -1.45
N GLU A 74 21.98 6.42 -0.86
CA GLU A 74 23.25 6.12 -1.50
C GLU A 74 23.50 4.61 -1.53
N GLY A 75 24.05 4.10 -2.64
CA GLY A 75 24.40 2.71 -2.78
C GLY A 75 25.06 2.39 -4.11
N PRO A 76 25.53 1.14 -4.28
CA PRO A 76 26.33 0.72 -5.45
C PRO A 76 25.43 0.33 -6.64
N TRP A 77 24.44 1.14 -6.99
CA TRP A 77 23.56 0.95 -8.15
C TRP A 77 23.78 2.04 -9.21
N PRO A 78 23.62 1.71 -10.52
CA PRO A 78 23.80 2.66 -11.62
C PRO A 78 22.63 3.67 -11.74
N GLY A 79 21.46 3.34 -11.21
CA GLY A 79 20.30 4.21 -11.14
C GLY A 79 20.24 5.01 -9.84
N GLU A 80 19.02 5.36 -9.43
CA GLU A 80 18.78 6.10 -8.20
C GLU A 80 17.72 5.41 -7.34
N LEU A 81 17.98 5.26 -6.04
CA LEU A 81 17.02 4.81 -5.07
C LEU A 81 16.61 5.95 -4.15
N TRP A 82 15.32 6.16 -4.00
CA TRP A 82 14.73 7.17 -3.15
C TRP A 82 13.69 6.55 -2.21
N ALA A 83 13.46 7.17 -1.06
CA ALA A 83 12.42 6.77 -0.12
C ALA A 83 11.59 7.96 0.34
N VAL A 84 10.28 7.72 0.53
CA VAL A 84 9.30 8.69 1.04
C VAL A 84 8.44 8.01 2.10
N MET A 85 8.18 8.70 3.19
CA MET A 85 7.15 8.33 4.15
C MET A 85 6.01 9.35 4.06
N LEU A 86 4.81 8.86 3.74
CA LEU A 86 3.64 9.70 3.58
C LEU A 86 3.30 10.44 4.89
N ASP A 87 3.23 11.75 4.82
CA ASP A 87 2.55 12.58 5.81
C ASP A 87 1.22 13.05 5.23
N THR A 88 0.13 12.47 5.73
CA THR A 88 -1.22 12.72 5.24
C THR A 88 -1.60 14.20 5.33
N LYS A 89 -1.20 14.85 6.44
CA LYS A 89 -1.50 16.27 6.65
C LYS A 89 -0.73 17.15 5.67
N SER A 90 0.58 16.95 5.55
CA SER A 90 1.42 17.71 4.63
C SER A 90 0.96 17.54 3.18
N THR A 91 0.62 16.32 2.77
CA THR A 91 0.10 16.06 1.42
C THR A 91 -1.23 16.77 1.17
N PHE A 92 -2.13 16.81 2.17
CA PHE A 92 -3.37 17.57 2.05
C PHE A 92 -3.13 19.08 2.00
N ASP A 93 -2.20 19.61 2.80
CA ASP A 93 -1.81 21.02 2.79
C ASP A 93 -1.27 21.43 1.40
N ASP A 94 -0.46 20.56 0.77
CA ASP A 94 0.05 20.76 -0.60
C ASP A 94 -1.09 20.80 -1.63
N LEU A 95 -2.08 19.88 -1.53
CA LEU A 95 -3.25 19.87 -2.41
C LEU A 95 -4.12 21.13 -2.25
N VAL A 96 -4.38 21.54 -1.01
CA VAL A 96 -5.12 22.79 -0.74
C VAL A 96 -4.41 23.98 -1.37
N THR A 97 -3.10 24.05 -1.24
CA THR A 97 -2.30 25.13 -1.85
C THR A 97 -2.36 25.10 -3.37
N ARG A 98 -2.27 23.90 -3.96
CA ARG A 98 -2.28 23.68 -5.43
C ARG A 98 -3.62 24.06 -6.07
N TYR A 99 -4.74 23.70 -5.43
CA TYR A 99 -6.08 23.92 -6.00
C TYR A 99 -6.76 25.21 -5.53
N SER A 100 -6.13 25.99 -4.67
CA SER A 100 -6.66 27.30 -4.27
C SER A 100 -6.75 28.22 -5.49
N THR A 101 -7.92 28.82 -5.66
CA THR A 101 -8.23 29.75 -6.77
C THR A 101 -8.01 31.22 -6.38
N GLU A 102 -8.02 31.52 -5.07
CA GLU A 102 -7.79 32.86 -4.51
C GLU A 102 -6.50 32.86 -3.67
N PRO A 103 -5.77 34.00 -3.61
CA PRO A 103 -4.46 34.07 -2.93
C PRO A 103 -4.48 33.72 -1.43
N ASP A 104 -5.59 34.03 -0.73
CA ASP A 104 -5.75 33.78 0.72
C ASP A 104 -6.60 32.55 1.04
N GLN A 105 -7.09 31.82 0.03
CA GLN A 105 -7.96 30.66 0.21
C GLN A 105 -7.23 29.52 0.95
N ALA A 106 -6.02 29.20 0.54
CA ALA A 106 -5.22 28.18 1.21
C ALA A 106 -4.98 28.54 2.67
N GLU A 107 -4.59 29.79 2.96
CA GLU A 107 -4.35 30.24 4.33
C GLU A 107 -5.60 30.12 5.20
N ARG A 108 -6.77 30.52 4.69
CA ARG A 108 -8.06 30.39 5.40
C ARG A 108 -8.38 28.94 5.74
N ILE A 109 -8.14 27.99 4.81
CA ILE A 109 -8.38 26.56 5.02
C ILE A 109 -7.40 26.01 6.06
N LEU A 110 -6.11 26.25 5.87
CA LEU A 110 -5.05 25.71 6.73
C LEU A 110 -5.05 26.29 8.14
N ALA A 111 -5.50 27.54 8.31
CA ALA A 111 -5.67 28.18 9.62
C ALA A 111 -6.92 27.73 10.37
N ASN A 112 -7.92 27.14 9.69
CA ASN A 112 -9.20 26.78 10.25
C ASN A 112 -9.07 25.73 11.38
N ARG A 113 -9.76 25.94 12.52
CA ARG A 113 -9.69 25.06 13.70
C ARG A 113 -10.30 23.69 13.44
N PHE A 114 -11.40 23.62 12.71
CA PHE A 114 -12.02 22.36 12.35
C PHE A 114 -11.06 21.53 11.52
N TYR A 115 -10.41 22.11 10.50
CA TYR A 115 -9.38 21.44 9.72
C TYR A 115 -8.25 20.88 10.59
N LYS A 116 -7.67 21.69 11.49
CA LYS A 116 -6.58 21.27 12.37
C LYS A 116 -6.95 20.10 13.27
N ASN A 117 -8.22 20.01 13.67
CA ASN A 117 -8.70 18.93 14.53
C ASN A 117 -9.02 17.65 13.76
N ILE A 118 -9.41 17.73 12.50
CA ILE A 118 -9.83 16.57 11.71
C ILE A 118 -8.76 16.06 10.74
N SER A 119 -7.76 16.87 10.37
CA SER A 119 -6.76 16.53 9.37
C SER A 119 -5.94 15.25 9.67
N GLY A 120 -5.87 14.85 10.96
CA GLY A 120 -5.26 13.59 11.37
C GLY A 120 -6.24 12.45 11.66
N ALA A 121 -7.55 12.71 11.63
CA ALA A 121 -8.57 11.76 12.09
C ALA A 121 -9.57 11.29 11.01
N LEU A 122 -9.52 11.89 9.81
CA LEU A 122 -10.42 11.51 8.72
C LEU A 122 -10.07 10.12 8.18
N SER A 123 -10.82 9.11 8.61
CA SER A 123 -10.74 7.76 8.04
C SER A 123 -11.03 7.80 6.53
N GLY A 124 -10.17 7.19 5.73
CA GLY A 124 -10.28 7.16 4.26
C GLY A 124 -9.56 8.29 3.53
N THR A 125 -9.04 9.31 4.25
CA THR A 125 -8.19 10.33 3.62
C THR A 125 -6.74 9.87 3.47
N GLN A 126 -6.29 8.95 4.32
CA GLN A 126 -4.93 8.42 4.26
C GLN A 126 -4.67 7.71 2.93
N GLU A 127 -5.60 6.87 2.50
CA GLU A 127 -5.53 6.15 1.24
C GLU A 127 -5.58 7.12 0.05
N TYR A 128 -6.43 8.16 0.11
CA TYR A 128 -6.49 9.18 -0.94
C TYR A 128 -5.19 9.99 -1.01
N MET A 129 -4.65 10.44 0.14
CA MET A 129 -3.38 11.19 0.17
C MET A 129 -2.21 10.34 -0.34
N ALA A 130 -2.24 9.04 -0.07
CA ALA A 130 -1.23 8.12 -0.60
C ALA A 130 -1.25 8.06 -2.14
N MET A 131 -2.44 8.07 -2.73
CA MET A 131 -2.58 8.08 -4.18
C MET A 131 -2.18 9.41 -4.80
N GLU A 132 -2.50 10.51 -4.15
CA GLU A 132 -2.04 11.83 -4.56
C GLU A 132 -0.52 11.91 -4.57
N LYS A 133 0.12 11.45 -3.48
CA LYS A 133 1.58 11.43 -3.41
C LYS A 133 2.19 10.50 -4.47
N LEU A 134 1.56 9.36 -4.71
CA LEU A 134 1.96 8.43 -5.78
C LEU A 134 1.92 9.12 -7.15
N TYR A 135 0.81 9.81 -7.43
CA TYR A 135 0.67 10.52 -8.71
C TYR A 135 1.70 11.65 -8.84
N ASP A 136 1.92 12.45 -7.79
CA ASP A 136 2.92 13.51 -7.79
C ASP A 136 4.32 12.96 -8.09
N LEU A 137 4.72 11.89 -7.42
CA LEU A 137 6.02 11.24 -7.64
C LEU A 137 6.16 10.73 -9.08
N HIS A 138 5.08 10.18 -9.65
CA HIS A 138 5.12 9.65 -11.00
C HIS A 138 5.06 10.76 -12.07
N ALA A 139 4.11 11.69 -11.95
CA ALA A 139 3.81 12.67 -12.99
C ALA A 139 4.66 13.95 -12.88
N ASP A 140 4.84 14.46 -11.66
CA ASP A 140 5.45 15.76 -11.41
C ASP A 140 6.94 15.65 -11.06
N GLU A 141 7.34 14.60 -10.32
CA GLU A 141 8.74 14.41 -9.89
C GLU A 141 9.56 13.49 -10.83
N GLY A 142 8.88 12.85 -11.81
CA GLY A 142 9.54 12.13 -12.90
C GLY A 142 10.30 10.88 -12.52
N PHE A 143 9.83 10.13 -11.50
CA PHE A 143 10.39 8.81 -11.19
C PHE A 143 10.01 7.79 -12.27
N ASP A 144 10.97 6.94 -12.64
CA ASP A 144 10.73 5.85 -13.59
C ASP A 144 9.86 4.75 -12.99
N LEU A 145 10.01 4.48 -11.69
CA LEU A 145 9.24 3.52 -10.93
C LEU A 145 8.91 4.05 -9.54
N VAL A 146 7.62 4.01 -9.20
CA VAL A 146 7.11 4.25 -7.83
C VAL A 146 6.65 2.93 -7.24
N VAL A 147 7.27 2.48 -6.15
CA VAL A 147 6.87 1.28 -5.42
C VAL A 147 6.14 1.68 -4.14
N VAL A 148 4.91 1.23 -3.98
CA VAL A 148 4.04 1.60 -2.84
C VAL A 148 3.97 0.47 -1.84
N ASP A 149 4.39 0.72 -0.61
CA ASP A 149 4.17 -0.12 0.56
C ASP A 149 2.85 0.27 1.22
N THR A 150 1.81 -0.55 1.03
CA THR A 150 0.48 -0.25 1.57
C THR A 150 0.38 -0.62 3.06
N PRO A 151 -0.48 0.07 3.84
CA PRO A 151 -0.74 -0.31 5.22
C PRO A 151 -1.36 -1.71 5.30
N PRO A 152 -1.28 -2.38 6.47
CA PRO A 152 -1.98 -3.63 6.68
C PRO A 152 -3.49 -3.37 6.73
N SER A 153 -4.17 -3.40 5.60
CA SER A 153 -5.62 -3.24 5.54
C SER A 153 -6.28 -4.50 5.02
N ARG A 154 -7.38 -4.90 5.67
CA ARG A 154 -8.30 -5.90 5.13
C ARG A 154 -9.03 -5.37 3.88
N ASN A 155 -8.98 -4.07 3.69
CA ASN A 155 -9.65 -3.35 2.61
C ASN A 155 -8.60 -2.71 1.70
N ALA A 156 -7.76 -3.52 1.09
CA ALA A 156 -6.86 -3.01 0.05
C ALA A 156 -7.61 -2.40 -1.16
N LEU A 157 -8.95 -2.65 -1.24
CA LEU A 157 -9.86 -1.92 -2.11
C LEU A 157 -10.13 -0.49 -1.66
N ASP A 158 -9.96 -0.17 -0.38
CA ASP A 158 -10.09 1.22 0.08
C ASP A 158 -9.14 2.12 -0.69
N PHE A 159 -7.99 1.56 -1.09
CA PHE A 159 -7.04 2.22 -1.95
C PHE A 159 -7.63 2.54 -3.34
N LEU A 160 -8.32 1.62 -4.00
CA LEU A 160 -8.97 1.84 -5.29
C LEU A 160 -10.29 2.60 -5.18
N GLU A 161 -10.97 2.52 -4.03
CA GLU A 161 -12.23 3.20 -3.81
C GLU A 161 -12.09 4.64 -3.30
N ALA A 162 -10.93 5.02 -2.73
CA ALA A 162 -10.75 6.32 -2.14
C ALA A 162 -11.02 7.48 -3.11
N PRO A 163 -10.55 7.48 -4.39
CA PRO A 163 -10.90 8.51 -5.36
C PRO A 163 -12.41 8.58 -5.61
N LYS A 164 -13.07 7.42 -5.74
CA LYS A 164 -14.52 7.32 -5.94
C LYS A 164 -15.32 7.81 -4.73
N ARG A 165 -14.80 7.57 -3.51
CA ARG A 165 -15.41 8.08 -2.27
C ARG A 165 -15.34 9.59 -2.20
N LEU A 166 -14.19 10.19 -2.56
CA LEU A 166 -14.05 11.64 -2.60
C LEU A 166 -15.03 12.26 -3.61
N THR A 167 -15.07 11.76 -4.84
CA THR A 167 -15.99 12.25 -5.87
C THR A 167 -17.44 12.15 -5.41
N ARG A 168 -17.87 11.01 -4.84
CA ARG A 168 -19.21 10.83 -4.27
C ARG A 168 -19.51 11.81 -3.13
N PHE A 169 -18.51 12.09 -2.27
CA PHE A 169 -18.65 13.08 -1.20
C PHE A 169 -18.86 14.48 -1.75
N LEU A 170 -18.06 14.91 -2.72
CA LEU A 170 -18.16 16.22 -3.37
C LEU A 170 -19.51 16.38 -4.14
N ASP A 171 -20.06 15.30 -4.66
CA ASP A 171 -21.37 15.29 -5.33
C ASP A 171 -22.56 15.21 -4.38
N HIS A 172 -22.32 14.92 -3.11
CA HIS A 172 -23.39 14.68 -2.16
C HIS A 172 -24.20 15.95 -1.87
N ARG A 173 -25.54 15.78 -1.74
CA ARG A 173 -26.46 16.91 -1.49
C ARG A 173 -26.12 17.71 -0.23
N LEU A 174 -25.64 17.04 0.83
CA LEU A 174 -25.23 17.70 2.07
C LEU A 174 -24.02 18.61 1.85
N TYR A 175 -23.03 18.17 1.08
CA TYR A 175 -21.88 18.99 0.71
C TYR A 175 -22.33 20.26 0.01
N ARG A 176 -23.20 20.16 -1.01
CA ARG A 176 -23.78 21.31 -1.73
C ARG A 176 -24.57 22.26 -0.82
N VAL A 177 -25.23 21.75 0.22
CA VAL A 177 -25.94 22.60 1.21
C VAL A 177 -24.93 23.34 2.11
N LEU A 178 -23.83 22.70 2.52
CA LEU A 178 -22.76 23.33 3.33
C LEU A 178 -22.00 24.39 2.53
N MET A 179 -21.83 24.18 1.23
CA MET A 179 -21.17 25.12 0.30
C MET A 179 -22.05 26.30 -0.11
N ALA A 180 -23.36 26.25 0.12
CA ALA A 180 -24.26 27.31 -0.30
C ALA A 180 -23.98 28.62 0.44
N PRO A 181 -23.83 29.75 -0.30
CA PRO A 181 -23.53 31.05 0.32
C PRO A 181 -24.62 31.43 1.34
N THR A 182 -24.20 31.80 2.54
CA THR A 182 -25.11 32.12 3.67
C THR A 182 -26.01 33.33 3.43
N ARG A 183 -25.73 34.18 2.45
CA ARG A 183 -26.42 35.47 2.21
C ARG A 183 -27.70 35.40 1.36
N GLY A 184 -28.13 34.26 0.87
CA GLY A 184 -29.36 34.17 0.06
C GLY A 184 -30.18 32.90 0.26
N VAL A 185 -29.57 31.82 0.65
CA VAL A 185 -30.17 30.47 0.62
C VAL A 185 -30.86 30.10 1.94
N MET A 186 -30.58 30.79 3.05
CA MET A 186 -31.28 30.54 4.32
C MET A 186 -32.80 30.76 4.23
N LYS A 187 -33.30 31.48 3.23
CA LYS A 187 -34.75 31.62 2.98
C LYS A 187 -35.36 30.46 2.18
N ALA A 188 -34.53 29.68 1.46
CA ALA A 188 -34.98 28.57 0.63
C ALA A 188 -34.64 27.18 1.20
N VAL A 189 -33.86 27.09 2.27
CA VAL A 189 -33.54 25.82 2.95
C VAL A 189 -34.78 25.36 3.70
N ASN A 190 -35.29 24.18 3.32
CA ASN A 190 -36.46 23.54 3.89
C ASN A 190 -36.35 23.48 5.43
N VAL A 191 -37.47 23.73 6.13
CA VAL A 191 -37.58 23.74 7.61
C VAL A 191 -36.91 22.51 8.26
N ALA A 192 -36.93 21.36 7.59
CA ALA A 192 -36.29 20.12 8.03
C ALA A 192 -34.75 20.23 8.06
N ALA A 193 -34.12 20.88 7.08
CA ALA A 193 -32.70 21.07 7.05
C ALA A 193 -32.23 22.07 8.14
N GLN A 194 -33.01 23.11 8.41
CA GLN A 194 -32.75 24.02 9.52
C GLN A 194 -32.87 23.33 10.88
N ALA A 195 -33.86 22.45 11.06
CA ALA A 195 -34.01 21.67 12.29
C ALA A 195 -32.86 20.69 12.48
N PHE A 196 -32.39 20.06 11.41
CA PHE A 196 -31.23 19.17 11.42
C PHE A 196 -29.93 19.95 11.79
N ILE A 197 -29.67 21.07 11.13
CA ILE A 197 -28.53 21.95 11.43
C ILE A 197 -28.52 22.37 12.91
N ARG A 198 -29.68 22.81 13.45
CA ARG A 198 -29.82 23.18 14.86
C ARG A 198 -29.61 22.02 15.82
N SER A 199 -30.02 20.82 15.42
CA SER A 199 -29.81 19.61 16.24
C SER A 199 -28.35 19.22 16.29
N VAL A 200 -27.65 19.23 15.16
CA VAL A 200 -26.23 18.92 15.06
C VAL A 200 -25.39 19.98 15.82
N SER A 201 -25.68 21.24 15.63
CA SER A 201 -25.01 22.37 16.33
C SER A 201 -25.14 22.27 17.87
N LYS A 202 -26.28 21.78 18.38
CA LYS A 202 -26.47 21.54 19.83
C LYS A 202 -25.64 20.37 20.37
N VAL A 203 -25.40 19.35 19.56
CA VAL A 203 -24.67 18.14 19.97
C VAL A 203 -23.15 18.34 19.85
N VAL A 204 -22.70 18.99 18.79
CA VAL A 204 -21.28 19.17 18.46
C VAL A 204 -20.69 20.47 19.08
N GLY A 205 -21.55 21.44 19.41
CA GLY A 205 -21.17 22.78 19.84
C GLY A 205 -21.21 23.79 18.68
N GLY A 206 -21.76 24.98 18.95
CA GLY A 206 -21.98 26.02 17.92
C GLY A 206 -20.70 26.46 17.22
N GLU A 207 -19.62 26.69 17.97
CA GLU A 207 -18.34 27.14 17.42
C GLU A 207 -17.71 26.10 16.46
N VAL A 208 -17.73 24.80 16.83
CA VAL A 208 -17.17 23.75 15.98
C VAL A 208 -17.98 23.60 14.69
N PHE A 209 -19.30 23.80 14.77
CA PHE A 209 -20.17 23.76 13.62
C PHE A 209 -19.95 24.95 12.67
N ASP A 210 -19.75 26.16 13.22
CA ASP A 210 -19.47 27.37 12.44
C ASP A 210 -18.08 27.26 11.76
N ASP A 211 -17.07 26.75 12.47
CA ASP A 211 -15.75 26.46 11.92
C ASP A 211 -15.81 25.42 10.79
N ALA A 212 -16.67 24.38 10.92
CA ALA A 212 -16.88 23.39 9.87
C ALA A 212 -17.54 24.00 8.61
N ILE A 213 -18.57 24.86 8.80
CA ILE A 213 -19.18 25.56 7.67
C ILE A 213 -18.15 26.46 6.96
N ALA A 214 -17.39 27.25 7.72
CA ALA A 214 -16.35 28.13 7.18
C ALA A 214 -15.28 27.34 6.42
N PHE A 215 -14.89 26.15 6.94
CA PHE A 215 -13.97 25.25 6.26
C PHE A 215 -14.53 24.79 4.91
N PHE A 216 -15.74 24.26 4.87
CA PHE A 216 -16.35 23.79 3.61
C PHE A 216 -16.55 24.95 2.63
N GLN A 217 -17.01 26.11 3.07
CA GLN A 217 -17.16 27.29 2.21
C GLN A 217 -15.82 27.79 1.64
N ALA A 218 -14.73 27.60 2.36
CA ALA A 218 -13.41 27.92 1.84
C ALA A 218 -12.93 26.99 0.71
N PHE A 219 -13.58 25.84 0.50
CA PHE A 219 -13.31 24.92 -0.61
C PHE A 219 -14.03 25.32 -1.92
N ASP A 220 -14.82 26.40 -1.91
CA ASP A 220 -15.56 26.85 -3.11
C ASP A 220 -14.62 27.08 -4.29
N GLY A 221 -14.94 26.49 -5.44
CA GLY A 221 -14.13 26.55 -6.66
C GLY A 221 -13.00 25.52 -6.78
N MET A 222 -12.70 24.76 -5.70
CA MET A 222 -11.63 23.73 -5.73
C MET A 222 -12.16 22.34 -6.14
N GLU A 223 -13.46 22.10 -6.08
CA GLU A 223 -14.07 20.76 -6.25
C GLU A 223 -13.75 20.14 -7.60
N GLN A 224 -13.74 20.96 -8.65
CA GLN A 224 -13.46 20.49 -10.00
C GLN A 224 -12.02 19.96 -10.10
N GLY A 225 -11.04 20.67 -9.55
CA GLY A 225 -9.64 20.24 -9.53
C GLY A 225 -9.45 18.92 -8.77
N PHE A 226 -10.11 18.76 -7.62
CA PHE A 226 -10.07 17.50 -6.86
C PHE A 226 -10.70 16.34 -7.64
N LYS A 227 -11.81 16.56 -8.37
CA LYS A 227 -12.46 15.51 -9.17
C LYS A 227 -11.60 15.08 -10.35
N GLU A 228 -11.10 16.03 -11.12
CA GLU A 228 -10.21 15.75 -12.26
C GLU A 228 -8.98 14.98 -11.81
N ARG A 229 -8.42 15.36 -10.67
CA ARG A 229 -7.27 14.66 -10.09
C ARG A 229 -7.62 13.24 -9.65
N ALA A 230 -8.75 13.05 -8.98
CA ALA A 230 -9.23 11.73 -8.58
C ALA A 230 -9.45 10.79 -9.78
N GLU A 231 -9.93 11.31 -10.91
CA GLU A 231 -10.07 10.56 -12.16
C GLU A 231 -8.70 10.17 -12.74
N LEU A 232 -7.74 11.10 -12.82
CA LEU A 232 -6.38 10.82 -13.30
C LEU A 232 -5.67 9.77 -12.45
N VAL A 233 -5.82 9.84 -11.12
CA VAL A 233 -5.28 8.84 -10.20
C VAL A 233 -5.91 7.48 -10.43
N LEU A 234 -7.23 7.41 -10.59
CA LEU A 234 -7.95 6.15 -10.84
C LEU A 234 -7.52 5.53 -12.16
N ASP A 235 -7.41 6.34 -13.23
CA ASP A 235 -6.96 5.89 -14.53
C ASP A 235 -5.53 5.33 -14.46
N LEU A 236 -4.65 5.97 -13.71
CA LEU A 236 -3.29 5.51 -13.51
C LEU A 236 -3.25 4.16 -12.78
N LEU A 237 -4.04 4.00 -11.71
CA LEU A 237 -4.10 2.76 -10.91
C LEU A 237 -4.67 1.58 -11.69
N THR A 238 -5.61 1.82 -12.60
CA THR A 238 -6.24 0.77 -13.43
C THR A 238 -5.53 0.54 -14.76
N SER A 239 -4.55 1.39 -15.08
CA SER A 239 -3.80 1.30 -16.33
C SER A 239 -2.80 0.13 -16.34
N PRO A 240 -2.37 -0.33 -17.54
CA PRO A 240 -1.28 -1.29 -17.65
C PRO A 240 0.06 -0.82 -17.08
N ALA A 241 0.23 0.47 -16.79
CA ALA A 241 1.44 1.01 -16.17
C ALA A 241 1.58 0.60 -14.69
N THR A 242 0.48 0.20 -14.04
CA THR A 242 0.43 -0.23 -12.64
C THR A 242 0.42 -1.75 -12.51
N ALA A 243 1.20 -2.28 -11.57
CA ALA A 243 1.28 -3.69 -11.23
C ALA A 243 0.94 -3.90 -9.75
N PHE A 244 -0.01 -4.79 -9.46
CA PHE A 244 -0.33 -5.21 -8.09
C PHE A 244 0.46 -6.47 -7.73
N VAL A 245 1.32 -6.36 -6.73
CA VAL A 245 2.12 -7.45 -6.16
C VAL A 245 1.48 -7.87 -4.85
N LEU A 246 0.94 -9.09 -4.81
CA LEU A 246 0.45 -9.68 -3.57
C LEU A 246 1.61 -10.22 -2.75
N VAL A 247 1.63 -9.88 -1.46
CA VAL A 247 2.60 -10.41 -0.50
C VAL A 247 1.85 -11.19 0.56
N ALA A 248 2.18 -12.46 0.73
CA ALA A 248 1.60 -13.35 1.72
C ALA A 248 2.69 -14.07 2.53
N SER A 249 2.31 -14.68 3.62
CA SER A 249 3.09 -15.71 4.31
C SER A 249 2.31 -17.03 4.24
N PRO A 250 2.93 -18.20 4.47
CA PRO A 250 2.26 -19.49 4.27
C PRO A 250 1.22 -19.85 5.35
N ASN A 251 0.85 -18.90 6.22
CA ASN A 251 -0.16 -19.09 7.23
C ASN A 251 -1.57 -19.02 6.64
N ARG A 252 -2.50 -19.83 7.15
CA ARG A 252 -3.88 -19.91 6.65
C ARG A 252 -4.59 -18.57 6.59
N ASP A 253 -4.45 -17.74 7.64
CA ASP A 253 -5.14 -16.44 7.74
C ASP A 253 -4.61 -15.46 6.70
N THR A 254 -3.29 -15.36 6.55
CA THR A 254 -2.66 -14.47 5.56
C THR A 254 -2.93 -14.90 4.13
N VAL A 255 -2.99 -16.23 3.88
CA VAL A 255 -3.39 -16.79 2.57
C VAL A 255 -4.87 -16.49 2.29
N ALA A 256 -5.76 -16.63 3.28
CA ALA A 256 -7.18 -16.31 3.12
C ALA A 256 -7.39 -14.83 2.82
N GLU A 257 -6.68 -13.92 3.49
CA GLU A 257 -6.70 -12.48 3.20
C GLU A 257 -6.15 -12.17 1.80
N ALA A 258 -5.06 -12.83 1.38
CA ALA A 258 -4.50 -12.67 0.04
C ALA A 258 -5.47 -13.17 -1.05
N ARG A 259 -6.20 -14.27 -0.81
CA ARG A 259 -7.24 -14.77 -1.71
C ARG A 259 -8.39 -13.80 -1.86
N PHE A 260 -8.88 -13.27 -0.73
CA PHE A 260 -9.92 -12.23 -0.73
C PHE A 260 -9.48 -11.00 -1.52
N PHE A 261 -8.22 -10.58 -1.36
CA PHE A 261 -7.68 -9.45 -2.10
C PHE A 261 -7.59 -9.72 -3.60
N ALA A 262 -7.09 -10.90 -4.00
CA ALA A 262 -7.04 -11.31 -5.40
C ALA A 262 -8.44 -11.36 -6.06
N GLU A 263 -9.46 -11.86 -5.32
CA GLU A 263 -10.84 -11.85 -5.77
C GLU A 263 -11.33 -10.43 -6.03
N LYS A 264 -11.04 -9.51 -5.11
CA LYS A 264 -11.45 -8.12 -5.23
C LYS A 264 -10.75 -7.36 -6.36
N LEU A 265 -9.48 -7.62 -6.62
CA LEU A 265 -8.80 -7.09 -7.79
C LEU A 265 -9.43 -7.62 -9.09
N ALA A 266 -9.77 -8.91 -9.12
CA ALA A 266 -10.45 -9.52 -10.26
C ALA A 266 -11.86 -8.93 -10.51
N GLU A 267 -12.64 -8.62 -9.44
CA GLU A 267 -13.92 -7.90 -9.57
C GLU A 267 -13.78 -6.49 -10.16
N ALA A 268 -12.59 -5.89 -10.01
CA ALA A 268 -12.25 -4.59 -10.59
C ALA A 268 -11.53 -4.69 -11.96
N ASP A 269 -11.47 -5.89 -12.56
CA ASP A 269 -10.74 -6.17 -13.80
C ASP A 269 -9.22 -5.88 -13.72
N ILE A 270 -8.65 -5.94 -12.52
CA ILE A 270 -7.23 -5.71 -12.28
C ILE A 270 -6.52 -7.04 -12.03
N PRO A 271 -5.63 -7.49 -12.92
CA PRO A 271 -4.89 -8.73 -12.70
C PRO A 271 -3.83 -8.56 -11.60
N VAL A 272 -3.66 -9.61 -10.78
CA VAL A 272 -2.47 -9.71 -9.94
C VAL A 272 -1.25 -9.89 -10.84
N ALA A 273 -0.24 -9.05 -10.67
CA ALA A 273 0.97 -9.07 -11.49
C ALA A 273 2.01 -10.08 -10.99
N ALA A 274 2.09 -10.29 -9.68
CA ALA A 274 2.95 -11.29 -9.04
C ALA A 274 2.42 -11.65 -7.64
N LEU A 275 2.71 -12.87 -7.18
CA LEU A 275 2.52 -13.32 -5.81
C LEU A 275 3.89 -13.59 -5.18
N VAL A 276 4.20 -12.87 -4.10
CA VAL A 276 5.39 -13.10 -3.27
C VAL A 276 4.94 -13.81 -2.00
N VAL A 277 5.42 -15.03 -1.79
CA VAL A 277 5.19 -15.77 -0.56
C VAL A 277 6.46 -15.72 0.28
N ASN A 278 6.40 -14.96 1.36
CA ASN A 278 7.54 -14.71 2.22
C ASN A 278 7.54 -15.64 3.44
N ARG A 279 8.71 -15.91 4.00
CA ARG A 279 8.92 -16.74 5.21
C ARG A 279 8.48 -18.19 5.02
N MET A 280 8.73 -18.77 3.84
CA MET A 280 8.51 -20.18 3.57
C MET A 280 9.56 -21.03 4.26
N HIS A 281 9.17 -22.13 4.90
CA HIS A 281 10.14 -23.11 5.36
C HIS A 281 10.76 -23.81 4.17
N PRO A 282 12.10 -23.84 4.05
CA PRO A 282 12.76 -24.47 2.93
C PRO A 282 12.69 -26.00 3.03
N HIS A 283 12.55 -26.67 1.88
CA HIS A 283 12.75 -28.10 1.79
C HIS A 283 14.25 -28.44 1.84
N PHE A 284 14.75 -28.85 3.00
CA PHE A 284 16.16 -29.25 3.16
C PHE A 284 16.50 -30.60 2.50
N THR A 285 15.51 -31.37 2.07
CA THR A 285 15.66 -32.70 1.48
C THR A 285 14.49 -32.99 0.55
N LYS A 286 14.72 -33.88 -0.43
CA LYS A 286 13.68 -34.46 -1.28
C LYS A 286 13.09 -35.76 -0.69
N ALA A 287 13.62 -36.24 0.45
CA ALA A 287 13.11 -37.43 1.10
C ALA A 287 11.75 -37.19 1.73
N LEU A 288 10.85 -38.16 1.62
CA LEU A 288 9.53 -38.08 2.22
C LEU A 288 9.62 -38.07 3.74
N PRO A 289 8.79 -37.29 4.45
CA PRO A 289 8.79 -37.21 5.91
C PRO A 289 8.69 -38.57 6.60
N GLU A 290 7.91 -39.48 6.04
CA GLU A 290 7.75 -40.85 6.57
C GLU A 290 9.05 -41.63 6.53
N SER A 291 9.82 -41.54 5.43
CA SER A 291 11.12 -42.22 5.33
C SER A 291 12.15 -41.67 6.28
N LEU A 292 12.10 -40.35 6.54
CA LEU A 292 12.95 -39.67 7.55
C LEU A 292 12.59 -40.11 8.98
N ARG A 293 11.30 -40.30 9.28
CA ARG A 293 10.82 -40.80 10.58
C ARG A 293 11.24 -42.26 10.80
N ALA A 294 11.08 -43.12 9.81
CA ALA A 294 11.56 -44.51 9.89
C ALA A 294 13.06 -44.57 10.15
N ARG A 295 13.84 -43.68 9.53
CA ARG A 295 15.29 -43.60 9.78
C ARG A 295 15.59 -43.09 11.21
N ALA A 296 14.84 -42.11 11.70
CA ALA A 296 14.94 -41.63 13.06
C ALA A 296 14.64 -42.71 14.10
N GLU A 297 13.67 -43.59 13.84
CA GLU A 297 13.35 -44.73 14.71
C GLU A 297 14.47 -45.75 14.71
N THR A 298 15.03 -46.08 13.54
CA THR A 298 16.16 -47.02 13.42
C THR A 298 17.40 -46.52 14.20
N LEU A 299 17.57 -45.21 14.34
CA LEU A 299 18.68 -44.54 15.01
C LEU A 299 18.26 -43.98 16.40
N ALA A 300 17.18 -44.56 16.97
CA ALA A 300 16.67 -44.08 18.25
C ALA A 300 17.74 -44.11 19.35
N GLY A 301 17.77 -43.06 20.20
CA GLY A 301 18.77 -42.90 21.27
C GLY A 301 20.12 -42.34 20.82
N THR A 302 20.28 -42.00 19.54
CA THR A 302 21.47 -41.31 19.01
C THR A 302 21.16 -39.87 18.62
N ASP A 303 22.18 -38.98 18.60
CA ASP A 303 22.04 -37.61 18.10
C ASP A 303 21.57 -37.57 16.65
N LEU A 304 22.04 -38.50 15.82
CA LEU A 304 21.65 -38.63 14.42
C LEU A 304 20.15 -38.96 14.27
N GLY A 305 19.61 -39.82 15.15
CA GLY A 305 18.17 -40.09 15.21
C GLY A 305 17.34 -38.83 15.52
N GLY A 306 17.86 -37.98 16.45
CA GLY A 306 17.28 -36.67 16.73
C GLY A 306 17.27 -35.73 15.52
N LEU A 307 18.37 -35.66 14.78
CA LEU A 307 18.47 -34.84 13.55
C LEU A 307 17.51 -35.30 12.45
N TYR A 308 17.37 -36.63 12.22
CA TYR A 308 16.39 -37.15 11.26
C TYR A 308 14.93 -36.82 11.65
N ARG A 309 14.62 -36.83 12.95
CA ARG A 309 13.30 -36.44 13.45
C ARG A 309 13.02 -34.96 13.16
N ASN A 310 13.95 -34.06 13.50
CA ASN A 310 13.84 -32.65 13.21
C ASN A 310 13.68 -32.39 11.71
N LEU A 311 14.47 -33.08 10.87
CA LEU A 311 14.38 -32.95 9.42
C LEU A 311 13.01 -33.40 8.88
N ALA A 312 12.43 -34.48 9.44
CA ALA A 312 11.09 -34.92 9.09
C ALA A 312 10.02 -33.89 9.49
N ASP A 313 10.16 -33.28 10.66
CA ASP A 313 9.22 -32.26 11.13
C ASP A 313 9.30 -30.98 10.29
N PHE A 314 10.50 -30.53 9.89
CA PHE A 314 10.67 -29.42 8.98
C PHE A 314 10.07 -29.71 7.59
N ALA A 315 10.27 -30.91 7.05
CA ALA A 315 9.68 -31.31 5.78
C ALA A 315 8.15 -31.29 5.82
N LEU A 316 7.54 -31.77 6.93
CA LEU A 316 6.08 -31.70 7.12
C LEU A 316 5.55 -30.28 7.21
N VAL A 317 6.29 -29.36 7.84
CA VAL A 317 5.90 -27.95 7.86
C VAL A 317 5.93 -27.37 6.46
N ALA A 318 7.01 -27.58 5.72
CA ALA A 318 7.15 -27.10 4.34
C ALA A 318 6.05 -27.63 3.42
N ASP A 319 5.74 -28.95 3.49
CA ASP A 319 4.65 -29.58 2.70
C ASP A 319 3.28 -28.96 3.04
N ARG A 320 3.01 -28.70 4.31
CA ARG A 320 1.77 -28.07 4.76
C ARG A 320 1.64 -26.63 4.26
N GLU A 321 2.74 -25.89 4.29
CA GLU A 321 2.80 -24.51 3.79
C GLU A 321 2.52 -24.45 2.28
N GLU A 322 3.12 -25.34 1.50
CA GLU A 322 2.80 -25.46 0.06
C GLU A 322 1.33 -25.83 -0.16
N GLY A 323 0.79 -26.74 0.63
CA GLY A 323 -0.63 -27.09 0.57
C GLY A 323 -1.58 -25.91 0.87
N HIS A 324 -1.20 -25.00 1.76
CA HIS A 324 -1.99 -23.78 2.00
C HIS A 324 -2.01 -22.84 0.80
N LEU A 325 -0.94 -22.82 0.01
CA LEU A 325 -0.77 -21.91 -1.12
C LEU A 325 -1.43 -22.35 -2.42
N ALA A 326 -1.68 -23.64 -2.59
CA ALA A 326 -2.13 -24.21 -3.87
C ALA A 326 -3.33 -23.48 -4.47
N GLY A 327 -4.39 -23.25 -3.71
CA GLY A 327 -5.58 -22.56 -4.19
C GLY A 327 -5.38 -21.07 -4.45
N LEU A 328 -4.44 -20.41 -3.76
CA LEU A 328 -4.09 -19.01 -4.03
C LEU A 328 -3.27 -18.90 -5.33
N ALA A 329 -2.29 -19.80 -5.51
CA ALA A 329 -1.48 -19.85 -6.72
C ALA A 329 -2.33 -20.08 -7.99
N GLU A 330 -3.32 -20.97 -7.92
CA GLU A 330 -4.29 -21.19 -9.00
C GLU A 330 -5.14 -19.94 -9.27
N GLN A 331 -5.60 -19.27 -8.23
CA GLN A 331 -6.47 -18.09 -8.35
C GLN A 331 -5.75 -16.91 -9.01
N VAL A 332 -4.46 -16.72 -8.75
CA VAL A 332 -3.68 -15.61 -9.33
C VAL A 332 -3.03 -15.98 -10.68
N ALA A 333 -3.18 -17.20 -11.15
CA ALA A 333 -2.61 -17.59 -12.43
C ALA A 333 -3.13 -16.69 -13.57
N PRO A 334 -2.28 -16.28 -14.51
CA PRO A 334 -0.92 -16.74 -14.80
C PRO A 334 0.20 -15.95 -14.09
N ALA A 335 -0.06 -15.18 -13.02
CA ALA A 335 0.96 -14.43 -12.31
C ALA A 335 2.08 -15.33 -11.76
N PRO A 336 3.35 -14.90 -11.82
CA PRO A 336 4.45 -15.63 -11.21
C PRO A 336 4.29 -15.71 -9.69
N VAL A 337 4.59 -16.88 -9.12
CA VAL A 337 4.63 -17.12 -7.68
C VAL A 337 6.08 -17.26 -7.24
N VAL A 338 6.56 -16.28 -6.47
CA VAL A 338 7.92 -16.25 -5.96
C VAL A 338 7.93 -16.59 -4.47
N ARG A 339 8.84 -17.46 -4.06
CA ARG A 339 8.96 -17.94 -2.69
C ARG A 339 10.25 -17.40 -2.07
N VAL A 340 10.11 -16.71 -0.92
CA VAL A 340 11.25 -16.26 -0.12
C VAL A 340 11.33 -17.13 1.12
N PRO A 341 12.46 -17.79 1.37
CA PRO A 341 12.59 -18.68 2.52
C PRO A 341 12.61 -17.89 3.84
N PHE A 342 12.32 -18.60 4.92
CA PHE A 342 12.56 -18.08 6.26
C PHE A 342 14.08 -17.89 6.44
N LEU A 343 14.51 -16.62 6.52
CA LEU A 343 15.92 -16.25 6.64
C LEU A 343 16.42 -16.47 8.07
N ARG A 344 17.72 -16.66 8.22
CA ARG A 344 18.38 -16.89 9.53
C ARG A 344 18.42 -15.62 10.40
N THR A 345 18.41 -14.45 9.76
CA THR A 345 18.51 -13.14 10.40
C THR A 345 17.35 -12.23 9.95
N ASP A 346 16.95 -11.34 10.80
CA ASP A 346 15.97 -10.31 10.44
C ASP A 346 16.58 -9.32 9.44
N VAL A 347 15.72 -8.78 8.57
CA VAL A 347 16.12 -7.81 7.54
C VAL A 347 15.92 -6.40 8.10
N HIS A 348 17.05 -5.70 8.32
CA HIS A 348 17.06 -4.35 8.88
C HIS A 348 18.19 -3.47 8.30
N ASP A 349 18.75 -3.88 7.17
CA ASP A 349 19.77 -3.12 6.43
C ASP A 349 19.73 -3.48 4.93
N LEU A 350 20.50 -2.72 4.14
CA LEU A 350 20.63 -2.95 2.69
C LEU A 350 21.19 -4.34 2.35
N THR A 351 22.04 -4.91 3.21
CA THR A 351 22.59 -6.27 3.01
C THR A 351 21.50 -7.33 3.14
N GLY A 352 20.66 -7.21 4.16
CA GLY A 352 19.50 -8.08 4.33
C GLY A 352 18.50 -7.93 3.20
N LEU A 353 18.27 -6.71 2.69
CA LEU A 353 17.42 -6.47 1.52
C LEU A 353 18.02 -7.14 0.26
N ALA A 354 19.34 -7.05 0.05
CA ALA A 354 19.99 -7.70 -1.08
C ALA A 354 19.81 -9.22 -1.04
N LEU A 355 19.92 -9.84 0.15
CA LEU A 355 19.66 -11.27 0.33
C LEU A 355 18.23 -11.67 -0.04
N VAL A 356 17.23 -10.88 0.36
CA VAL A 356 15.83 -11.09 -0.07
C VAL A 356 15.71 -10.91 -1.58
N GLY A 357 16.41 -9.93 -2.16
CA GLY A 357 16.45 -9.69 -3.59
C GLY A 357 16.98 -10.92 -4.37
N ASP A 358 18.03 -11.57 -3.88
CA ASP A 358 18.56 -12.78 -4.51
C ASP A 358 17.52 -13.90 -4.59
N HIS A 359 16.71 -14.07 -3.56
CA HIS A 359 15.59 -15.01 -3.58
C HIS A 359 14.46 -14.56 -4.50
N LEU A 360 14.08 -13.28 -4.48
CA LEU A 360 12.99 -12.75 -5.31
C LEU A 360 13.30 -12.84 -6.81
N PHE A 361 14.56 -12.68 -7.18
CA PHE A 361 15.01 -12.66 -8.57
C PHE A 361 15.76 -13.94 -9.00
N GLY A 362 15.75 -14.99 -8.16
CA GLY A 362 16.28 -16.32 -8.50
C GLY A 362 17.79 -16.38 -8.65
N ARG A 363 18.52 -15.55 -7.88
CA ARG A 363 19.99 -15.53 -7.82
C ARG A 363 20.55 -16.33 -6.64
N ALA A 364 19.68 -16.79 -5.71
CA ALA A 364 20.05 -17.56 -4.50
C ALA A 364 19.98 -19.06 -4.72
#